data_c6165da3b4db7aacc020502474bd1377
#
_entry.id   c6165da3b4db7aacc020502474bd1377
#
_cell.length_a   1.000
_cell.length_b   1.000
_cell.length_c   1.000
_cell.angle_alpha   90.00
_cell.angle_beta   90.00
_cell.angle_gamma   90.00
#
_symmetry.space_group_name_H-M   'P 1'
#
loop_
_entity.id
_entity.type
_entity.pdbx_description
1 polymer ?
#
loop_
_entity_poly.entity_id
_entity_poly.type
_entity_poly.pdbx_seq_one_letter_code
_entity_poly.pdbx_strand_id
1 'polypeptide(L)'
;MADERLCNPISTQELERRWAALRTAMAEQKLDVLIVQGANNLAGTGGYFRWFTGVSIGTSYPATVIFPKDGLMTLVSHGPMGVERDFEGKDPVWRGVGKWLPTASFPAIDYCIPYDAERIAAEIKKAGYRNVGIVGWNNMLFGFGDTLRNLLNGVTLADATRLVDPLKAKKSAEEIELIRMAGQMQDEILAKAQGKIKAGKKDFELMAYGHYIGNMLGSETGYMLGSSAPPGQPTQIRGRREQGRTMRDGDVIYYQCENTGPGGMMTHVGRYYVLGKAPQELVDAFGIICEAQNNTVRMLQPGASCREIFAEHNAFMLTHGMHTEPRLHCHGQGYDVVERPLVRHDEDMALGTSMNIGLHPTFGNARLFVTVCDNFLIGPDGKIENIHKPPRKIFEL
;
A
#
# COMPACT_ATOMS: atom_id res chain seq x y z
N MET A 1 26.41 -10.43 9.70
CA MET A 1 26.28 -9.26 10.60
C MET A 1 25.56 -8.07 9.98
N ALA A 2 25.67 -7.79 8.69
CA ALA A 2 24.80 -6.76 8.05
C ALA A 2 23.33 -7.20 7.99
N ASP A 3 23.07 -8.47 7.82
CA ASP A 3 21.73 -9.07 7.71
C ASP A 3 20.92 -9.00 9.02
N GLU A 4 21.60 -8.96 10.18
CA GLU A 4 20.94 -8.85 11.50
C GLU A 4 20.21 -7.52 11.73
N ARG A 5 20.51 -6.49 10.93
CA ARG A 5 19.88 -5.16 11.03
C ARG A 5 18.63 -5.01 10.18
N LEU A 6 18.40 -5.92 9.25
CA LEU A 6 17.26 -5.87 8.34
C LEU A 6 16.11 -6.71 8.92
N CYS A 7 14.99 -6.08 9.18
CA CYS A 7 13.77 -6.76 9.61
C CYS A 7 13.06 -7.38 8.40
N ASN A 8 13.09 -8.71 8.28
CA ASN A 8 12.39 -9.46 7.24
C ASN A 8 12.59 -8.90 5.81
N PRO A 9 13.83 -8.72 5.34
CA PRO A 9 14.07 -8.21 4.00
C PRO A 9 13.58 -9.22 2.95
N ILE A 10 13.04 -8.69 1.86
CA ILE A 10 12.80 -9.53 0.67
C ILE A 10 14.13 -10.14 0.21
N SER A 11 14.13 -11.36 -0.32
CA SER A 11 15.35 -12.04 -0.73
C SER A 11 16.02 -11.37 -1.93
N THR A 12 17.33 -11.54 -2.07
CA THR A 12 18.06 -11.08 -3.26
C THR A 12 17.56 -11.80 -4.51
N GLN A 13 17.22 -13.08 -4.40
CA GLN A 13 16.66 -13.87 -5.51
C GLN A 13 15.35 -13.26 -6.02
N GLU A 14 14.47 -12.82 -5.13
CA GLU A 14 13.22 -12.18 -5.52
C GLU A 14 13.47 -10.82 -6.19
N LEU A 15 14.41 -10.02 -5.70
CA LEU A 15 14.79 -8.77 -6.35
C LEU A 15 15.34 -9.01 -7.76
N GLU A 16 16.21 -9.99 -7.93
CA GLU A 16 16.77 -10.38 -9.23
C GLU A 16 15.67 -10.85 -10.20
N ARG A 17 14.69 -11.61 -9.73
CA ARG A 17 13.50 -12.00 -10.51
C ARG A 17 12.73 -10.76 -11.01
N ARG A 18 12.51 -9.77 -10.14
CA ARG A 18 11.83 -8.51 -10.49
C ARG A 18 12.63 -7.74 -11.52
N TRP A 19 13.94 -7.59 -11.31
CA TRP A 19 14.83 -6.87 -12.25
C TRP A 19 14.89 -7.56 -13.61
N ALA A 20 14.91 -8.87 -13.66
CA ALA A 20 14.88 -9.62 -14.93
C ALA A 20 13.56 -9.37 -15.68
N ALA A 21 12.41 -9.44 -14.99
CA ALA A 21 11.10 -9.16 -15.58
C ALA A 21 11.00 -7.71 -16.10
N LEU A 22 11.50 -6.74 -15.32
CA LEU A 22 11.56 -5.34 -15.75
C LEU A 22 12.39 -5.15 -17.03
N ARG A 23 13.58 -5.74 -17.09
CA ARG A 23 14.46 -5.63 -18.26
C ARG A 23 13.83 -6.22 -19.51
N THR A 24 13.12 -7.33 -19.37
CA THR A 24 12.32 -7.90 -20.48
C THR A 24 11.26 -6.90 -20.97
N ALA A 25 10.46 -6.34 -20.07
CA ALA A 25 9.43 -5.37 -20.41
C ALA A 25 10.01 -4.06 -20.98
N MET A 26 11.16 -3.60 -20.47
CA MET A 26 11.89 -2.43 -21.01
C MET A 26 12.35 -2.68 -22.45
N ALA A 27 12.87 -3.87 -22.74
CA ALA A 27 13.32 -4.23 -24.09
C ALA A 27 12.17 -4.18 -25.11
N GLU A 28 11.00 -4.69 -24.75
CA GLU A 28 9.78 -4.64 -25.57
C GLU A 28 9.36 -3.20 -25.90
N GLN A 29 9.52 -2.28 -24.93
CA GLN A 29 9.18 -0.86 -25.11
C GLN A 29 10.38 0.00 -25.57
N LYS A 30 11.53 -0.59 -25.83
CA LYS A 30 12.77 0.09 -26.26
C LYS A 30 13.22 1.18 -25.28
N LEU A 31 13.04 0.96 -23.99
CA LEU A 31 13.50 1.86 -22.93
C LEU A 31 14.96 1.53 -22.57
N ASP A 32 15.78 2.58 -22.46
CA ASP A 32 17.19 2.43 -22.05
C ASP A 32 17.33 2.37 -20.53
N VAL A 33 16.44 3.06 -19.81
CA VAL A 33 16.52 3.26 -18.36
C VAL A 33 15.17 3.60 -17.78
N LEU A 34 14.92 3.20 -16.52
CA LEU A 34 13.80 3.66 -15.72
C LEU A 34 14.29 4.58 -14.61
N ILE A 35 13.53 5.62 -14.33
CA ILE A 35 13.69 6.50 -13.16
C ILE A 35 12.52 6.24 -12.23
N VAL A 36 12.83 5.91 -10.98
CA VAL A 36 11.83 5.60 -9.94
C VAL A 36 12.12 6.46 -8.72
N GLN A 37 11.32 7.50 -8.52
CA GLN A 37 11.38 8.31 -7.31
C GLN A 37 10.42 7.75 -6.27
N GLY A 38 10.95 7.48 -5.09
CA GLY A 38 10.18 7.24 -3.90
C GLY A 38 10.04 8.53 -3.12
N ALA A 39 8.81 8.97 -2.92
CA ALA A 39 8.49 10.02 -1.97
C ALA A 39 7.58 9.41 -0.90
N ASN A 40 7.85 9.73 0.35
CA ASN A 40 7.15 9.14 1.50
C ASN A 40 5.77 9.79 1.70
N ASN A 41 4.94 9.78 0.66
CA ASN A 41 3.70 10.55 0.61
C ASN A 41 2.53 9.84 1.28
N LEU A 42 2.54 8.50 1.33
CA LEU A 42 1.48 7.69 1.90
C LEU A 42 2.08 6.59 2.77
N ALA A 43 1.84 6.66 4.06
CA ALA A 43 2.20 5.65 5.07
C ALA A 43 3.68 5.19 5.07
N GLY A 44 4.56 5.85 4.33
CA GLY A 44 5.98 5.50 4.29
C GLY A 44 6.30 4.15 3.65
N THR A 45 5.42 3.63 2.82
CA THR A 45 5.54 2.29 2.24
C THR A 45 6.58 2.22 1.14
N GLY A 46 6.81 3.35 0.45
CA GLY A 46 7.82 3.46 -0.60
C GLY A 46 7.41 2.90 -1.96
N GLY A 47 6.26 2.28 -2.08
CA GLY A 47 5.61 1.91 -3.33
C GLY A 47 6.51 1.26 -4.36
N TYR A 48 6.59 1.87 -5.55
CA TYR A 48 7.46 1.40 -6.63
C TYR A 48 8.94 1.37 -6.22
N PHE A 49 9.44 2.39 -5.54
CA PHE A 49 10.84 2.45 -5.11
C PHE A 49 11.21 1.22 -4.26
N ARG A 50 10.36 0.87 -3.28
CA ARG A 50 10.57 -0.32 -2.46
C ARG A 50 10.47 -1.60 -3.27
N TRP A 51 9.58 -1.67 -4.25
CA TRP A 51 9.45 -2.84 -5.11
C TRP A 51 10.72 -3.06 -5.96
N PHE A 52 11.41 -1.98 -6.37
CA PHE A 52 12.69 -2.05 -7.09
C PHE A 52 13.87 -2.41 -6.20
N THR A 53 13.91 -1.89 -4.97
CA THR A 53 15.10 -1.91 -4.11
C THR A 53 15.00 -2.87 -2.92
N GLY A 54 13.80 -3.24 -2.51
CA GLY A 54 13.53 -3.92 -1.25
C GLY A 54 13.67 -3.03 0.00
N VAL A 55 13.98 -1.73 -0.18
CA VAL A 55 14.25 -0.79 0.91
C VAL A 55 13.10 0.19 1.05
N SER A 56 12.60 0.36 2.29
CA SER A 56 11.64 1.43 2.58
C SER A 56 12.35 2.79 2.55
N ILE A 57 11.61 3.81 2.11
CA ILE A 57 12.11 5.18 2.18
C ILE A 57 12.03 5.63 3.63
N GLY A 58 13.16 6.08 4.16
CA GLY A 58 13.21 6.74 5.47
C GLY A 58 12.36 8.03 5.47
N THR A 59 12.03 8.49 6.60
CA THR A 59 11.02 9.41 7.05
C THR A 59 10.59 10.59 6.15
N SER A 60 11.48 11.39 5.59
CA SER A 60 11.06 12.69 5.01
C SER A 60 11.76 13.05 3.71
N TYR A 61 12.74 12.26 3.31
CA TYR A 61 13.58 12.58 2.18
C TYR A 61 13.30 11.64 1.02
N PRO A 62 13.09 12.18 -0.20
CA PRO A 62 12.92 11.34 -1.37
C PRO A 62 14.22 10.58 -1.67
N ALA A 63 14.07 9.41 -2.27
CA ALA A 63 15.16 8.66 -2.85
C ALA A 63 14.78 8.26 -4.27
N THR A 64 15.73 8.26 -5.19
CA THR A 64 15.48 7.94 -6.59
C THR A 64 16.49 6.90 -7.05
N VAL A 65 16.01 5.88 -7.75
CA VAL A 65 16.91 4.95 -8.45
C VAL A 65 16.83 5.18 -9.96
N ILE A 66 18.00 5.12 -10.59
CA ILE A 66 18.18 5.01 -12.02
C ILE A 66 18.40 3.54 -12.30
N PHE A 67 17.43 2.87 -12.92
CA PHE A 67 17.47 1.44 -13.22
C PHE A 67 17.73 1.24 -14.73
N PRO A 68 18.96 0.92 -15.14
CA PRO A 68 19.31 0.74 -16.55
C PRO A 68 18.82 -0.62 -17.07
N LYS A 69 18.66 -0.72 -18.39
CA LYS A 69 18.37 -1.98 -19.07
C LYS A 69 19.47 -3.02 -18.84
N ASP A 70 20.71 -2.59 -18.61
CA ASP A 70 21.86 -3.43 -18.32
C ASP A 70 22.68 -2.86 -17.17
N GLY A 71 23.25 -3.73 -16.31
CA GLY A 71 24.12 -3.33 -15.21
C GLY A 71 23.39 -2.99 -13.90
N LEU A 72 24.10 -2.26 -13.04
CA LEU A 72 23.66 -1.94 -11.68
C LEU A 72 22.89 -0.62 -11.62
N MET A 73 22.00 -0.48 -10.64
CA MET A 73 21.28 0.75 -10.37
C MET A 73 22.20 1.86 -9.84
N THR A 74 21.85 3.12 -10.09
CA THR A 74 22.39 4.27 -9.37
C THR A 74 21.34 4.81 -8.41
N LEU A 75 21.73 5.00 -7.15
CA LEU A 75 20.88 5.60 -6.12
C LEU A 75 21.23 7.09 -5.98
N VAL A 76 20.21 7.95 -6.01
CA VAL A 76 20.28 9.37 -5.63
C VAL A 76 19.39 9.56 -4.43
N SER A 77 19.94 10.02 -3.32
CA SER A 77 19.17 10.22 -2.08
C SER A 77 19.83 11.24 -1.16
N HIS A 78 19.09 11.66 -0.14
CA HIS A 78 19.59 12.58 0.86
C HIS A 78 20.91 12.11 1.49
N GLY A 79 21.86 13.02 1.61
CA GLY A 79 23.17 12.77 2.21
C GLY A 79 24.14 13.93 1.99
N PRO A 80 25.42 13.78 2.38
CA PRO A 80 26.42 14.84 2.24
C PRO A 80 26.73 15.10 0.76
N MET A 81 26.51 16.32 0.28
CA MET A 81 26.82 16.70 -1.11
C MET A 81 28.31 16.49 -1.43
N GLY A 82 28.55 16.01 -2.65
CA GLY A 82 29.91 15.79 -3.17
C GLY A 82 30.61 14.54 -2.68
N VAL A 83 29.98 13.74 -1.82
CA VAL A 83 30.51 12.46 -1.37
C VAL A 83 29.86 11.35 -2.17
N GLU A 84 30.54 10.85 -3.21
CA GLU A 84 30.07 9.69 -3.96
C GLU A 84 30.61 8.40 -3.34
N ARG A 85 29.80 7.33 -3.38
CA ARG A 85 30.21 6.00 -2.92
C ARG A 85 29.92 4.96 -3.98
N ASP A 86 30.89 4.12 -4.22
CA ASP A 86 30.74 2.93 -5.05
C ASP A 86 30.36 1.76 -4.14
N PHE A 87 29.20 1.14 -4.43
CA PHE A 87 28.72 -0.05 -3.74
C PHE A 87 29.01 -1.33 -4.51
N GLU A 88 29.42 -1.23 -5.77
CA GLU A 88 29.73 -2.36 -6.64
C GLU A 88 28.63 -3.45 -6.70
N GLY A 89 27.41 -3.13 -6.34
CA GLY A 89 26.30 -4.08 -6.19
C GLY A 89 26.39 -5.00 -4.96
N LYS A 90 27.37 -4.77 -4.06
CA LYS A 90 27.69 -5.66 -2.91
C LYS A 90 27.16 -5.13 -1.57
N ASP A 91 26.56 -3.95 -1.53
CA ASP A 91 25.98 -3.43 -0.30
C ASP A 91 24.82 -4.32 0.17
N PRO A 92 24.80 -4.78 1.43
CA PRO A 92 23.79 -5.73 1.91
C PRO A 92 22.40 -5.12 2.03
N VAL A 93 22.28 -3.80 2.15
CA VAL A 93 21.02 -3.06 2.20
C VAL A 93 20.61 -2.64 0.78
N TRP A 94 21.50 -1.98 0.07
CA TRP A 94 21.29 -1.44 -1.28
C TRP A 94 21.70 -2.45 -2.35
N ARG A 95 21.09 -3.62 -2.31
CA ARG A 95 21.38 -4.71 -3.26
C ARG A 95 21.10 -4.27 -4.69
N GLY A 96 21.99 -4.65 -5.60
CA GLY A 96 21.92 -4.27 -7.02
C GLY A 96 22.23 -2.80 -7.31
N VAL A 97 22.61 -2.01 -6.31
CA VAL A 97 23.06 -0.63 -6.49
C VAL A 97 24.58 -0.62 -6.68
N GLY A 98 25.04 -0.06 -7.81
CA GLY A 98 26.47 0.12 -8.09
C GLY A 98 27.03 1.38 -7.44
N LYS A 99 26.26 2.47 -7.47
CA LYS A 99 26.74 3.78 -7.03
C LYS A 99 25.68 4.55 -6.26
N TRP A 100 26.10 5.25 -5.21
CA TRP A 100 25.31 6.21 -4.46
C TRP A 100 25.79 7.63 -4.69
N LEU A 101 24.88 8.51 -5.07
CA LEU A 101 25.07 9.93 -5.32
C LEU A 101 24.24 10.74 -4.31
N PRO A 102 24.80 11.10 -3.17
CA PRO A 102 24.08 11.87 -2.18
C PRO A 102 23.88 13.32 -2.59
N THR A 103 22.74 13.87 -2.14
CA THR A 103 22.39 15.27 -2.31
C THR A 103 21.87 15.83 -0.99
N ALA A 104 22.01 17.15 -0.80
CA ALA A 104 21.41 17.83 0.33
C ALA A 104 20.02 18.38 -0.02
N SER A 105 19.17 17.54 -0.63
CA SER A 105 17.80 17.88 -0.98
C SER A 105 16.88 17.81 0.24
N PHE A 106 16.10 18.90 0.44
CA PHE A 106 15.09 19.01 1.47
C PHE A 106 13.76 19.38 0.80
N PRO A 107 12.75 18.52 0.79
CA PRO A 107 11.51 18.75 0.04
C PRO A 107 10.75 20.03 0.41
N ALA A 108 10.94 20.54 1.62
CA ALA A 108 10.33 21.77 2.09
C ALA A 108 11.09 23.06 1.69
N ILE A 109 12.25 22.90 1.05
CA ILE A 109 13.15 24.03 0.71
C ILE A 109 13.30 24.12 -0.81
N ASP A 110 12.77 25.16 -1.40
CA ASP A 110 12.60 25.35 -2.84
C ASP A 110 13.93 25.33 -3.62
N TYR A 111 14.96 26.02 -3.13
CA TYR A 111 16.23 26.14 -3.83
C TYR A 111 17.08 24.86 -3.89
N CYS A 112 16.78 23.85 -3.09
CA CYS A 112 17.52 22.59 -3.12
C CYS A 112 16.74 21.44 -3.80
N ILE A 113 15.48 21.65 -4.19
CA ILE A 113 14.68 20.66 -4.92
C ILE A 113 15.35 20.21 -6.24
N PRO A 114 16.04 21.07 -7.01
CA PRO A 114 16.69 20.67 -8.25
C PRO A 114 17.86 19.69 -8.11
N TYR A 115 18.51 19.62 -6.95
CA TYR A 115 19.76 18.87 -6.79
C TYR A 115 19.66 17.39 -7.21
N ASP A 116 18.59 16.70 -6.84
CA ASP A 116 18.38 15.30 -7.22
C ASP A 116 18.20 15.17 -8.73
N ALA A 117 17.42 16.07 -9.35
CA ALA A 117 17.16 16.06 -10.78
C ALA A 117 18.42 16.38 -11.58
N GLU A 118 19.27 17.29 -11.11
CA GLU A 118 20.55 17.64 -11.71
C GLU A 118 21.51 16.43 -11.73
N ARG A 119 21.63 15.72 -10.61
CA ARG A 119 22.46 14.52 -10.51
C ARG A 119 21.95 13.42 -11.45
N ILE A 120 20.65 13.20 -11.50
CA ILE A 120 20.04 12.18 -12.36
C ILE A 120 20.24 12.56 -13.84
N ALA A 121 19.96 13.81 -14.21
CA ALA A 121 20.15 14.28 -15.58
C ALA A 121 21.62 14.14 -16.04
N ALA A 122 22.58 14.41 -15.16
CA ALA A 122 23.99 14.23 -15.44
C ALA A 122 24.34 12.76 -15.74
N GLU A 123 23.84 11.80 -14.94
CA GLU A 123 24.05 10.39 -15.17
C GLU A 123 23.37 9.89 -16.46
N ILE A 124 22.16 10.33 -16.75
CA ILE A 124 21.45 9.99 -17.99
C ILE A 124 22.21 10.46 -19.22
N LYS A 125 22.69 11.71 -19.21
CA LYS A 125 23.49 12.28 -20.31
C LYS A 125 24.83 11.56 -20.45
N LYS A 126 25.53 11.31 -19.35
CA LYS A 126 26.82 10.61 -19.32
C LYS A 126 26.72 9.19 -19.91
N ALA A 127 25.62 8.49 -19.59
CA ALA A 127 25.37 7.15 -20.13
C ALA A 127 24.85 7.16 -21.58
N GLY A 128 24.49 8.31 -22.14
CA GLY A 128 23.97 8.44 -23.50
C GLY A 128 22.55 7.88 -23.68
N TYR A 129 21.76 7.73 -22.60
CA TYR A 129 20.40 7.23 -22.68
C TYR A 129 19.50 8.21 -23.44
N ARG A 130 18.62 7.69 -24.29
CA ARG A 130 17.72 8.47 -25.15
C ARG A 130 16.26 8.23 -24.87
N ASN A 131 15.90 7.01 -24.42
CA ASN A 131 14.54 6.61 -24.12
C ASN A 131 14.43 6.30 -22.62
N VAL A 132 13.88 7.23 -21.85
CA VAL A 132 13.80 7.20 -20.40
C VAL A 132 12.36 6.96 -19.96
N GLY A 133 12.12 5.87 -19.27
CA GLY A 133 10.83 5.59 -18.64
C GLY A 133 10.78 6.15 -17.22
N ILE A 134 9.69 6.80 -16.86
CA ILE A 134 9.46 7.30 -15.51
C ILE A 134 8.37 6.46 -14.86
N VAL A 135 8.67 5.85 -13.72
CA VAL A 135 7.73 5.00 -12.98
C VAL A 135 7.12 5.79 -11.83
N GLY A 136 5.80 5.72 -11.69
CA GLY A 136 5.08 6.52 -10.71
C GLY A 136 5.01 8.01 -11.09
N TRP A 137 4.77 8.30 -12.37
CA TRP A 137 4.71 9.65 -12.92
C TRP A 137 3.88 10.61 -12.09
N ASN A 138 2.70 10.15 -11.63
CA ASN A 138 1.79 10.96 -10.82
C ASN A 138 2.22 11.12 -9.35
N ASN A 139 3.22 10.36 -8.91
CA ASN A 139 3.68 10.33 -7.51
C ASN A 139 5.02 11.06 -7.32
N MET A 140 5.56 11.63 -8.40
CA MET A 140 6.80 12.37 -8.42
C MET A 140 6.60 13.78 -7.84
N LEU A 141 7.58 14.26 -7.10
CA LEU A 141 7.58 15.65 -6.67
C LEU A 141 7.62 16.59 -7.88
N PHE A 142 6.69 17.53 -7.97
CA PHE A 142 6.55 18.41 -9.14
C PHE A 142 7.85 19.15 -9.48
N GLY A 143 8.50 19.76 -8.51
CA GLY A 143 9.74 20.52 -8.75
C GLY A 143 10.88 19.62 -9.27
N PHE A 144 10.98 18.40 -8.77
CA PHE A 144 11.92 17.41 -9.29
C PHE A 144 11.60 17.03 -10.74
N GLY A 145 10.34 16.68 -11.03
CA GLY A 145 9.91 16.25 -12.36
C GLY A 145 10.05 17.35 -13.41
N ASP A 146 9.69 18.58 -13.06
CA ASP A 146 9.82 19.74 -13.95
C ASP A 146 11.28 20.07 -14.25
N THR A 147 12.14 20.11 -13.23
CA THR A 147 13.58 20.30 -13.40
C THR A 147 14.20 19.20 -14.26
N LEU A 148 13.86 17.93 -13.99
CA LEU A 148 14.37 16.79 -14.75
C LEU A 148 13.99 16.90 -16.23
N ARG A 149 12.75 17.22 -16.54
CA ARG A 149 12.24 17.41 -17.90
C ARG A 149 13.01 18.50 -18.63
N ASN A 150 13.25 19.64 -17.98
CA ASN A 150 13.97 20.77 -18.56
C ASN A 150 15.44 20.44 -18.81
N LEU A 151 16.09 19.72 -17.89
CA LEU A 151 17.49 19.31 -18.02
C LEU A 151 17.70 18.20 -19.08
N LEU A 152 16.70 17.35 -19.31
CA LEU A 152 16.77 16.26 -20.28
C LEU A 152 16.18 16.64 -21.66
N ASN A 153 16.28 17.91 -22.04
CA ASN A 153 15.87 18.36 -23.38
C ASN A 153 16.60 17.52 -24.46
N GLY A 154 15.83 16.98 -25.42
CA GLY A 154 16.34 16.09 -26.46
C GLY A 154 16.40 14.59 -26.06
N VAL A 155 15.93 14.23 -24.87
CA VAL A 155 15.71 12.86 -24.42
C VAL A 155 14.19 12.61 -24.42
N THR A 156 13.77 11.43 -24.89
CA THR A 156 12.37 11.01 -24.81
C THR A 156 12.04 10.57 -23.39
N LEU A 157 11.12 11.25 -22.74
CA LEU A 157 10.56 10.86 -21.45
C LEU A 157 9.19 10.23 -21.66
N ALA A 158 8.95 9.03 -21.15
CA ALA A 158 7.69 8.31 -21.24
C ALA A 158 7.21 7.86 -19.86
N ASP A 159 5.90 7.84 -19.63
CA ASP A 159 5.32 7.23 -18.45
C ASP A 159 5.43 5.69 -18.57
N ALA A 160 6.25 5.09 -17.72
CA ALA A 160 6.46 3.65 -17.63
C ALA A 160 5.72 3.00 -16.46
N THR A 161 4.78 3.69 -15.83
CA THR A 161 4.04 3.18 -14.67
C THR A 161 3.26 1.93 -15.04
N ARG A 162 2.55 1.96 -16.17
CA ARG A 162 1.77 0.81 -16.66
C ARG A 162 2.60 -0.38 -17.12
N LEU A 163 3.90 -0.22 -17.33
CA LEU A 163 4.84 -1.34 -17.54
C LEU A 163 5.07 -2.12 -16.25
N VAL A 164 5.13 -1.41 -15.11
CA VAL A 164 5.47 -2.00 -13.80
C VAL A 164 4.24 -2.58 -13.09
N ASP A 165 3.08 -1.95 -13.22
CA ASP A 165 1.86 -2.33 -12.51
C ASP A 165 1.50 -3.82 -12.63
N PRO A 166 1.48 -4.45 -13.82
CA PRO A 166 1.16 -5.88 -13.92
C PRO A 166 2.20 -6.78 -13.25
N LEU A 167 3.47 -6.39 -13.28
CA LEU A 167 4.55 -7.12 -12.63
C LEU A 167 4.44 -7.04 -11.10
N LYS A 168 4.06 -5.85 -10.58
CA LYS A 168 3.87 -5.58 -9.16
C LYS A 168 2.57 -6.19 -8.62
N ALA A 169 1.51 -6.23 -9.42
CA ALA A 169 0.22 -6.82 -9.05
C ALA A 169 0.34 -8.33 -8.81
N LYS A 170 1.13 -9.04 -9.63
CA LYS A 170 1.38 -10.48 -9.51
C LYS A 170 2.45 -10.75 -8.47
N LYS A 171 2.02 -11.22 -7.29
CA LYS A 171 2.90 -11.53 -6.16
C LYS A 171 3.68 -12.83 -6.39
N SER A 172 4.94 -12.86 -5.97
CA SER A 172 5.73 -14.09 -5.92
C SER A 172 5.29 -14.99 -4.75
N ALA A 173 5.81 -16.20 -4.70
CA ALA A 173 5.58 -17.08 -3.57
C ALA A 173 6.10 -16.47 -2.25
N GLU A 174 7.26 -15.80 -2.29
CA GLU A 174 7.81 -15.12 -1.13
C GLU A 174 6.94 -13.93 -0.69
N GLU A 175 6.46 -13.10 -1.62
CA GLU A 175 5.55 -12.00 -1.31
C GLU A 175 4.22 -12.50 -0.71
N ILE A 176 3.69 -13.63 -1.21
CA ILE A 176 2.47 -14.25 -0.67
C ILE A 176 2.67 -14.67 0.79
N GLU A 177 3.81 -15.26 1.14
CA GLU A 177 4.10 -15.63 2.53
C GLU A 177 4.22 -14.39 3.44
N LEU A 178 4.89 -13.33 2.97
CA LEU A 178 4.97 -12.07 3.71
C LEU A 178 3.59 -11.43 3.91
N ILE A 179 2.69 -11.54 2.93
CA ILE A 179 1.30 -11.08 3.04
C ILE A 179 0.53 -11.90 4.08
N ARG A 180 0.69 -13.22 4.12
CA ARG A 180 0.09 -14.07 5.16
C ARG A 180 0.60 -13.71 6.56
N MET A 181 1.91 -13.46 6.69
CA MET A 181 2.48 -13.00 7.95
C MET A 181 1.94 -11.63 8.36
N ALA A 182 1.70 -10.72 7.42
CA ALA A 182 1.07 -9.43 7.68
C ALA A 182 -0.36 -9.61 8.21
N GLY A 183 -1.15 -10.49 7.59
CA GLY A 183 -2.49 -10.85 8.07
C GLY A 183 -2.47 -11.43 9.49
N GLN A 184 -1.56 -12.34 9.79
CA GLN A 184 -1.40 -12.91 11.14
C GLN A 184 -1.05 -11.84 12.19
N MET A 185 -0.15 -10.91 11.85
CA MET A 185 0.19 -9.77 12.71
C MET A 185 -1.04 -8.93 13.02
N GLN A 186 -1.86 -8.63 12.03
CA GLN A 186 -3.08 -7.82 12.21
C GLN A 186 -4.15 -8.55 13.03
N ASP A 187 -4.29 -9.86 12.84
CA ASP A 187 -5.17 -10.70 13.68
C ASP A 187 -4.77 -10.63 15.17
N GLU A 188 -3.46 -10.64 15.44
CA GLU A 188 -2.95 -10.48 16.80
C GLU A 188 -3.17 -9.08 17.36
N ILE A 189 -3.02 -8.04 16.53
CA ILE A 189 -3.34 -6.65 16.91
C ILE A 189 -4.81 -6.55 17.32
N LEU A 190 -5.74 -7.06 16.50
CA LEU A 190 -7.18 -7.02 16.80
C LEU A 190 -7.49 -7.78 18.10
N ALA A 191 -6.95 -8.98 18.27
CA ALA A 191 -7.20 -9.80 19.47
C ALA A 191 -6.74 -9.09 20.75
N LYS A 192 -5.55 -8.47 20.74
CA LYS A 192 -5.02 -7.75 21.90
C LYS A 192 -5.74 -6.41 22.13
N ALA A 193 -6.08 -5.69 21.04
CA ALA A 193 -6.77 -4.41 21.10
C ALA A 193 -8.19 -4.55 21.67
N GLN A 194 -8.89 -5.63 21.36
CA GLN A 194 -10.24 -5.92 21.92
C GLN A 194 -10.27 -5.79 23.45
N GLY A 195 -9.27 -6.30 24.16
CA GLY A 195 -9.17 -6.22 25.61
C GLY A 195 -8.94 -4.80 26.17
N LYS A 196 -8.71 -3.80 25.31
CA LYS A 196 -8.55 -2.40 25.66
C LYS A 196 -9.78 -1.54 25.39
N ILE A 197 -10.79 -2.09 24.72
CA ILE A 197 -12.06 -1.41 24.46
C ILE A 197 -12.87 -1.39 25.75
N LYS A 198 -12.98 -0.21 26.37
CA LYS A 198 -13.66 -0.01 27.67
C LYS A 198 -14.20 1.40 27.76
N ALA A 199 -15.33 1.56 28.44
CA ALA A 199 -15.84 2.88 28.83
C ALA A 199 -14.77 3.68 29.60
N GLY A 200 -14.73 4.98 29.40
CA GLY A 200 -13.75 5.89 30.01
C GLY A 200 -12.43 6.02 29.24
N LYS A 201 -12.15 5.15 28.27
CA LYS A 201 -10.98 5.26 27.38
C LYS A 201 -11.29 6.13 26.17
N LYS A 202 -10.28 6.82 25.65
CA LYS A 202 -10.41 7.58 24.40
C LYS A 202 -10.12 6.72 23.19
N ASP A 203 -10.73 7.02 22.06
CA ASP A 203 -10.51 6.30 20.79
C ASP A 203 -9.03 6.21 20.47
N PHE A 204 -8.24 7.28 20.64
CA PHE A 204 -6.82 7.28 20.34
C PHE A 204 -5.99 6.34 21.24
N GLU A 205 -6.44 6.07 22.48
CA GLU A 205 -5.70 5.14 23.36
C GLU A 205 -5.76 3.73 22.79
N LEU A 206 -6.91 3.34 22.22
CA LEU A 206 -7.09 2.07 21.51
C LEU A 206 -6.18 2.01 20.26
N MET A 207 -6.20 3.07 19.45
CA MET A 207 -5.39 3.14 18.22
C MET A 207 -3.90 3.15 18.52
N ALA A 208 -3.46 3.90 19.53
CA ALA A 208 -2.06 3.93 19.97
C ALA A 208 -1.59 2.56 20.48
N TYR A 209 -2.46 1.82 21.16
CA TYR A 209 -2.14 0.46 21.61
C TYR A 209 -1.97 -0.50 20.43
N GLY A 210 -2.81 -0.39 19.39
CA GLY A 210 -2.64 -1.16 18.15
C GLY A 210 -1.30 -0.86 17.45
N HIS A 211 -0.92 0.41 17.34
CA HIS A 211 0.40 0.79 16.83
C HIS A 211 1.54 0.20 17.65
N TYR A 212 1.43 0.26 18.99
CA TYR A 212 2.43 -0.33 19.87
C TYR A 212 2.60 -1.83 19.60
N ILE A 213 1.51 -2.58 19.52
CA ILE A 213 1.57 -4.02 19.22
C ILE A 213 2.19 -4.27 17.84
N GLY A 214 1.71 -3.55 16.81
CA GLY A 214 2.23 -3.67 15.45
C GLY A 214 3.72 -3.43 15.38
N ASN A 215 4.22 -2.37 16.01
CA ASN A 215 5.66 -2.05 16.06
C ASN A 215 6.46 -3.13 16.78
N MET A 216 5.95 -3.70 17.87
CA MET A 216 6.59 -4.80 18.59
C MET A 216 6.63 -6.09 17.78
N LEU A 217 5.73 -6.27 16.82
CA LEU A 217 5.68 -7.39 15.89
C LEU A 217 6.43 -7.13 14.57
N GLY A 218 7.08 -5.97 14.43
CA GLY A 218 7.90 -5.63 13.28
C GLY A 218 7.21 -4.82 12.18
N SER A 219 6.02 -4.23 12.44
CA SER A 219 5.41 -3.25 11.54
C SER A 219 6.27 -2.00 11.45
N GLU A 220 6.54 -1.54 10.24
CA GLU A 220 7.34 -0.33 10.02
C GLU A 220 6.47 0.93 10.04
N THR A 221 5.23 0.84 9.52
CA THR A 221 4.32 1.98 9.37
C THR A 221 2.88 1.53 9.12
N GLY A 222 1.95 2.45 9.17
CA GLY A 222 0.55 2.21 8.82
C GLY A 222 -0.43 3.03 9.64
N TYR A 223 -1.68 2.64 9.54
CA TYR A 223 -2.81 3.32 10.18
C TYR A 223 -3.56 2.40 11.14
N MET A 224 -3.94 2.95 12.28
CA MET A 224 -5.01 2.43 13.12
C MET A 224 -6.17 3.41 13.01
N LEU A 225 -7.22 2.98 12.36
CA LEU A 225 -8.33 3.82 11.93
C LEU A 225 -9.61 3.43 12.65
N GLY A 226 -10.56 4.33 12.68
CA GLY A 226 -11.87 4.10 13.28
C GLY A 226 -12.23 5.11 14.34
N SER A 227 -13.38 4.94 14.93
CA SER A 227 -13.91 5.80 16.00
C SER A 227 -15.02 5.13 16.76
N SER A 228 -15.37 5.69 17.92
CA SER A 228 -16.58 5.35 18.67
C SER A 228 -17.70 6.34 18.40
N ALA A 229 -18.96 5.87 18.49
CA ALA A 229 -20.15 6.70 18.43
C ALA A 229 -21.28 6.09 19.27
N PRO A 230 -22.21 6.89 19.81
CA PRO A 230 -23.42 6.36 20.41
C PRO A 230 -24.33 5.74 19.33
N PRO A 231 -25.25 4.83 19.69
CA PRO A 231 -26.24 4.30 18.77
C PRO A 231 -27.01 5.40 18.03
N GLY A 232 -27.23 5.19 16.72
CA GLY A 232 -27.90 6.17 15.85
C GLY A 232 -27.03 7.34 15.41
N GLN A 233 -25.72 7.26 15.64
CA GLN A 233 -24.70 8.13 15.04
C GLN A 233 -23.65 7.27 14.33
N PRO A 234 -23.14 7.70 13.17
CA PRO A 234 -22.19 6.90 12.43
C PRO A 234 -20.82 6.88 13.10
N THR A 235 -20.27 5.68 13.34
CA THR A 235 -18.83 5.52 13.44
C THR A 235 -18.22 5.80 12.06
N GLN A 236 -17.00 6.33 12.01
CA GLN A 236 -16.33 6.64 10.74
C GLN A 236 -14.87 6.21 10.80
N ILE A 237 -14.27 6.06 9.64
CA ILE A 237 -12.82 5.91 9.52
C ILE A 237 -12.19 7.27 9.79
N ARG A 238 -11.76 7.48 11.06
CA ARG A 238 -11.16 8.73 11.51
C ARG A 238 -9.66 8.53 11.75
N GLY A 239 -8.88 9.55 11.35
CA GLY A 239 -7.46 9.61 11.66
C GLY A 239 -7.19 10.14 13.07
N ARG A 240 -5.94 10.07 13.50
CA ARG A 240 -5.47 10.42 14.86
C ARG A 240 -5.99 11.75 15.40
N ARG A 241 -6.12 12.77 14.56
CA ARG A 241 -6.60 14.11 14.97
C ARG A 241 -8.04 14.11 15.46
N GLU A 242 -8.86 13.18 15.00
CA GLU A 242 -10.30 13.10 15.27
C GLU A 242 -10.69 11.97 16.24
N GLN A 243 -9.72 11.34 16.88
CA GLN A 243 -9.90 10.21 17.79
C GLN A 243 -9.87 10.62 19.27
N GLY A 244 -10.31 11.84 19.58
CA GLY A 244 -10.31 12.38 20.96
C GLY A 244 -11.52 12.02 21.82
N ARG A 245 -12.53 11.35 21.24
CA ARG A 245 -13.78 11.01 21.95
C ARG A 245 -13.51 9.96 23.04
N THR A 246 -14.19 10.12 24.19
CA THR A 246 -14.23 9.12 25.26
C THR A 246 -15.35 8.11 25.00
N MET A 247 -15.00 6.83 24.96
CA MET A 247 -15.94 5.71 24.82
C MET A 247 -16.84 5.60 26.07
N ARG A 248 -18.10 5.25 25.88
CA ARG A 248 -19.13 5.10 26.92
C ARG A 248 -19.86 3.78 26.73
N ASP A 249 -20.51 3.31 27.78
CA ASP A 249 -21.41 2.15 27.69
C ASP A 249 -22.48 2.39 26.62
N GLY A 250 -22.79 1.39 25.85
CA GLY A 250 -23.67 1.45 24.68
C GLY A 250 -23.02 1.90 23.38
N ASP A 251 -21.79 2.41 23.39
CA ASP A 251 -21.13 2.88 22.18
C ASP A 251 -20.83 1.74 21.18
N VAL A 252 -20.95 2.08 19.91
CA VAL A 252 -20.45 1.32 18.77
C VAL A 252 -19.05 1.80 18.45
N ILE A 253 -18.11 0.90 18.25
CA ILE A 253 -16.72 1.18 17.90
C ILE A 253 -16.38 0.45 16.60
N TYR A 254 -15.92 1.17 15.59
CA TYR A 254 -15.24 0.58 14.44
C TYR A 254 -13.73 0.68 14.66
N TYR A 255 -13.04 -0.43 14.47
CA TYR A 255 -11.58 -0.50 14.57
C TYR A 255 -11.00 -1.22 13.35
N GLN A 256 -10.12 -0.53 12.63
CA GLN A 256 -9.41 -1.04 11.46
C GLN A 256 -7.91 -0.92 11.67
N CYS A 257 -7.21 -2.02 11.41
CA CYS A 257 -5.77 -2.09 11.31
C CYS A 257 -5.38 -2.14 9.83
N GLU A 258 -4.56 -1.20 9.40
CA GLU A 258 -4.04 -1.11 8.03
C GLU A 258 -2.58 -0.70 8.11
N ASN A 259 -1.69 -1.68 8.19
CA ASN A 259 -0.27 -1.46 8.41
C ASN A 259 0.60 -2.41 7.61
N THR A 260 1.88 -2.06 7.49
CA THR A 260 2.87 -2.95 6.91
C THR A 260 3.16 -4.11 7.84
N GLY A 261 3.15 -5.30 7.29
CA GLY A 261 3.72 -6.48 7.92
C GLY A 261 5.18 -6.69 7.55
N PRO A 262 5.71 -7.89 7.82
CA PRO A 262 7.05 -8.28 7.42
C PRO A 262 7.32 -8.03 5.94
N GLY A 263 8.52 -7.57 5.61
CA GLY A 263 8.89 -7.23 4.24
C GLY A 263 8.19 -6.00 3.67
N GLY A 264 7.38 -5.29 4.47
CA GLY A 264 6.67 -4.06 4.07
C GLY A 264 5.36 -4.30 3.31
N MET A 265 4.83 -5.52 3.32
CA MET A 265 3.56 -5.82 2.68
C MET A 265 2.39 -5.24 3.47
N MET A 266 1.57 -4.42 2.81
CA MET A 266 0.34 -3.86 3.38
C MET A 266 -0.80 -4.86 3.28
N THR A 267 -1.54 -4.96 4.37
CA THR A 267 -2.85 -5.61 4.46
C THR A 267 -3.75 -4.78 5.36
N HIS A 268 -5.05 -5.10 5.41
CA HIS A 268 -6.00 -4.42 6.27
C HIS A 268 -7.11 -5.34 6.78
N VAL A 269 -7.52 -5.12 8.02
CA VAL A 269 -8.65 -5.81 8.64
C VAL A 269 -9.44 -4.86 9.53
N GLY A 270 -10.76 -4.90 9.46
CA GLY A 270 -11.63 -4.04 10.26
C GLY A 270 -12.80 -4.80 10.87
N ARG A 271 -13.11 -4.51 12.14
CA ARG A 271 -14.21 -5.15 12.91
C ARG A 271 -14.97 -4.14 13.74
N TYR A 272 -16.22 -4.52 14.07
CA TYR A 272 -17.09 -3.77 14.99
C TYR A 272 -17.06 -4.36 16.39
N TYR A 273 -17.10 -3.47 17.35
CA TYR A 273 -17.26 -3.75 18.78
C TYR A 273 -18.36 -2.88 19.33
N VAL A 274 -19.12 -3.39 20.31
CA VAL A 274 -20.17 -2.62 21.01
C VAL A 274 -19.99 -2.84 22.51
N LEU A 275 -19.95 -1.74 23.26
CA LEU A 275 -19.94 -1.79 24.73
C LEU A 275 -21.36 -2.02 25.24
N GLY A 276 -21.82 -3.28 25.16
CA GLY A 276 -23.19 -3.73 25.46
C GLY A 276 -23.82 -4.45 24.28
N LYS A 277 -25.11 -4.22 24.05
CA LYS A 277 -25.89 -4.87 22.97
C LYS A 277 -25.81 -4.08 21.68
N ALA A 278 -25.55 -4.79 20.57
CA ALA A 278 -25.52 -4.19 19.25
C ALA A 278 -26.92 -3.69 18.84
N PRO A 279 -27.04 -2.44 18.34
CA PRO A 279 -28.29 -1.93 17.79
C PRO A 279 -28.75 -2.78 16.60
N GLN A 280 -30.05 -3.11 16.53
CA GLN A 280 -30.60 -3.94 15.46
C GLN A 280 -30.33 -3.36 14.07
N GLU A 281 -30.43 -2.03 13.91
CA GLU A 281 -30.11 -1.32 12.66
C GLU A 281 -28.66 -1.62 12.18
N LEU A 282 -27.70 -1.68 13.11
CA LEU A 282 -26.32 -2.04 12.79
C LEU A 282 -26.19 -3.52 12.42
N VAL A 283 -26.87 -4.41 13.15
CA VAL A 283 -26.83 -5.87 12.88
C VAL A 283 -27.38 -6.17 11.48
N ASP A 284 -28.53 -5.58 11.13
CA ASP A 284 -29.19 -5.80 9.84
C ASP A 284 -28.31 -5.28 8.68
N ALA A 285 -27.82 -4.05 8.80
CA ALA A 285 -26.95 -3.45 7.79
C ALA A 285 -25.61 -4.20 7.67
N PHE A 286 -25.03 -4.65 8.79
CA PHE A 286 -23.78 -5.43 8.77
C PHE A 286 -23.97 -6.78 8.09
N GLY A 287 -25.13 -7.42 8.25
CA GLY A 287 -25.50 -8.65 7.53
C GLY A 287 -25.45 -8.45 6.02
N ILE A 288 -26.10 -7.38 5.52
CA ILE A 288 -26.11 -7.03 4.09
C ILE A 288 -24.68 -6.76 3.58
N ILE A 289 -23.86 -6.02 4.34
CA ILE A 289 -22.48 -5.71 3.96
C ILE A 289 -21.60 -6.96 3.93
N CYS A 290 -21.78 -7.91 4.86
CA CYS A 290 -21.10 -9.20 4.79
C CYS A 290 -21.52 -10.01 3.56
N GLU A 291 -22.77 -9.95 3.15
CA GLU A 291 -23.26 -10.59 1.94
C GLU A 291 -22.71 -9.93 0.68
N ALA A 292 -22.64 -8.60 0.63
CA ALA A 292 -21.97 -7.85 -0.44
C ALA A 292 -20.49 -8.27 -0.59
N GLN A 293 -19.78 -8.46 0.53
CA GLN A 293 -18.41 -8.98 0.52
C GLN A 293 -18.36 -10.41 -0.05
N ASN A 294 -19.26 -11.30 0.39
CA ASN A 294 -19.31 -12.66 -0.13
C ASN A 294 -19.62 -12.73 -1.62
N ASN A 295 -20.50 -11.86 -2.11
CA ASN A 295 -20.80 -11.76 -3.54
C ASN A 295 -19.59 -11.36 -4.35
N THR A 296 -18.87 -10.33 -3.91
CA THR A 296 -17.61 -9.92 -4.55
C THR A 296 -16.58 -11.05 -4.52
N VAL A 297 -16.40 -11.74 -3.39
CA VAL A 297 -15.45 -12.88 -3.26
C VAL A 297 -15.71 -13.97 -4.29
N ARG A 298 -16.97 -14.30 -4.58
CA ARG A 298 -17.31 -15.30 -5.61
C ARG A 298 -16.86 -14.90 -7.02
N MET A 299 -16.72 -13.62 -7.27
CA MET A 299 -16.30 -13.05 -8.54
C MET A 299 -14.78 -12.84 -8.66
N LEU A 300 -14.01 -13.00 -7.57
CA LEU A 300 -12.55 -12.86 -7.56
C LEU A 300 -11.89 -14.07 -8.27
N GLN A 301 -12.07 -14.17 -9.57
CA GLN A 301 -11.52 -15.26 -10.38
C GLN A 301 -10.47 -14.73 -11.37
N PRO A 302 -9.42 -15.52 -11.68
CA PRO A 302 -8.48 -15.14 -12.74
C PRO A 302 -9.21 -14.87 -14.06
N GLY A 303 -8.93 -13.73 -14.69
CA GLY A 303 -9.58 -13.26 -15.90
C GLY A 303 -10.84 -12.41 -15.68
N ALA A 304 -11.33 -12.29 -14.45
CA ALA A 304 -12.52 -11.50 -14.16
C ALA A 304 -12.29 -9.99 -14.39
N SER A 305 -13.30 -9.35 -14.95
CA SER A 305 -13.31 -7.91 -15.22
C SER A 305 -13.60 -7.11 -13.95
N CYS A 306 -12.69 -6.20 -13.58
CA CYS A 306 -12.89 -5.31 -12.46
C CYS A 306 -14.12 -4.41 -12.63
N ARG A 307 -14.46 -4.05 -13.87
CA ARG A 307 -15.65 -3.24 -14.20
C ARG A 307 -16.94 -3.99 -13.92
N GLU A 308 -16.99 -5.27 -14.30
CA GLU A 308 -18.17 -6.12 -14.07
C GLU A 308 -18.36 -6.38 -12.57
N ILE A 309 -17.31 -6.69 -11.84
CA ILE A 309 -17.36 -6.87 -10.38
C ILE A 309 -17.89 -5.59 -9.71
N PHE A 310 -17.43 -4.42 -10.13
CA PHE A 310 -17.91 -3.14 -9.61
C PHE A 310 -19.37 -2.87 -9.92
N ALA A 311 -19.82 -3.20 -11.13
CA ALA A 311 -21.22 -3.05 -11.54
C ALA A 311 -22.15 -3.97 -10.73
N GLU A 312 -21.76 -5.25 -10.57
CA GLU A 312 -22.53 -6.22 -9.79
C GLU A 312 -22.60 -5.86 -8.30
N HIS A 313 -21.50 -5.37 -7.73
CA HIS A 313 -21.51 -4.85 -6.36
C HIS A 313 -22.53 -3.71 -6.22
N ASN A 314 -22.52 -2.74 -7.12
CA ASN A 314 -23.45 -1.62 -7.08
C ASN A 314 -24.91 -2.05 -7.29
N ALA A 315 -25.16 -3.00 -8.18
CA ALA A 315 -26.49 -3.57 -8.37
C ALA A 315 -26.99 -4.26 -7.09
N PHE A 316 -26.14 -5.06 -6.43
CA PHE A 316 -26.45 -5.69 -5.17
C PHE A 316 -26.80 -4.66 -4.09
N MET A 317 -25.99 -3.60 -3.91
CA MET A 317 -26.23 -2.55 -2.92
C MET A 317 -27.59 -1.87 -3.14
N LEU A 318 -27.92 -1.53 -4.38
CA LEU A 318 -29.20 -0.90 -4.72
C LEU A 318 -30.41 -1.80 -4.42
N THR A 319 -30.32 -3.11 -4.71
CA THR A 319 -31.43 -4.05 -4.42
C THR A 319 -31.72 -4.19 -2.92
N HIS A 320 -30.75 -3.84 -2.06
CA HIS A 320 -30.89 -3.83 -0.61
C HIS A 320 -31.16 -2.44 -0.02
N GLY A 321 -31.53 -1.46 -0.86
CA GLY A 321 -31.85 -0.09 -0.43
C GLY A 321 -30.64 0.72 0.04
N MET A 322 -29.41 0.28 -0.29
CA MET A 322 -28.18 0.99 -0.01
C MET A 322 -27.74 1.81 -1.24
N HIS A 323 -26.93 2.86 -1.03
CA HIS A 323 -26.38 3.64 -2.14
C HIS A 323 -25.27 2.87 -2.85
N THR A 324 -24.98 3.23 -4.09
CA THR A 324 -23.84 2.72 -4.85
C THR A 324 -22.51 3.16 -4.23
N GLU A 325 -21.46 2.40 -4.48
CA GLU A 325 -20.11 2.74 -4.06
C GLU A 325 -19.58 3.95 -4.88
N PRO A 326 -19.28 5.09 -4.22
CA PRO A 326 -18.85 6.30 -4.92
C PRO A 326 -17.35 6.29 -5.29
N ARG A 327 -16.55 5.43 -4.67
CA ARG A 327 -15.09 5.40 -4.80
C ARG A 327 -14.59 4.05 -5.28
N LEU A 328 -14.46 3.11 -4.39
CA LEU A 328 -14.13 1.70 -4.65
C LEU A 328 -14.34 0.87 -3.37
N HIS A 329 -14.77 -0.36 -3.54
CA HIS A 329 -14.94 -1.31 -2.42
C HIS A 329 -13.89 -2.41 -2.40
N CYS A 330 -13.05 -2.47 -3.46
CA CYS A 330 -12.12 -3.58 -3.66
C CYS A 330 -10.92 -3.11 -4.49
N HIS A 331 -9.69 -3.50 -4.12
CA HIS A 331 -8.46 -3.07 -4.79
C HIS A 331 -7.29 -4.02 -4.52
N GLY A 332 -6.28 -3.98 -5.38
CA GLY A 332 -4.98 -4.59 -5.13
C GLY A 332 -4.28 -3.91 -3.95
N GLN A 333 -3.45 -4.67 -3.23
CA GLN A 333 -2.65 -4.18 -2.12
C GLN A 333 -1.31 -4.93 -2.04
N GLY A 334 -0.27 -4.23 -1.60
CA GLY A 334 1.08 -4.78 -1.51
C GLY A 334 2.05 -3.80 -0.85
N TYR A 335 2.96 -3.18 -1.62
CA TYR A 335 3.83 -2.12 -1.09
C TYR A 335 3.14 -0.76 -0.96
N ASP A 336 1.96 -0.60 -1.54
CA ASP A 336 1.11 0.57 -1.34
C ASP A 336 -0.20 0.18 -0.67
N VAL A 337 -0.81 1.15 0.00
CA VAL A 337 -2.15 1.03 0.60
C VAL A 337 -3.17 0.61 -0.45
N VAL A 338 -3.07 1.17 -1.65
CA VAL A 338 -3.89 0.86 -2.81
C VAL A 338 -3.00 0.67 -4.02
N GLU A 339 -3.07 -0.50 -4.64
CA GLU A 339 -2.38 -0.84 -5.89
C GLU A 339 -3.39 -1.26 -6.95
N ARG A 340 -2.97 -1.26 -8.22
CA ARG A 340 -3.76 -1.91 -9.26
C ARG A 340 -3.80 -3.44 -9.07
N PRO A 341 -4.91 -4.09 -9.47
CA PRO A 341 -6.09 -3.48 -10.08
C PRO A 341 -7.00 -2.77 -9.07
N LEU A 342 -7.67 -1.71 -9.51
CA LEU A 342 -8.80 -1.13 -8.80
C LEU A 342 -10.09 -1.78 -9.31
N VAL A 343 -10.93 -2.26 -8.42
CA VAL A 343 -12.26 -2.75 -8.84
C VAL A 343 -13.17 -1.55 -9.02
N ARG A 344 -13.17 -0.99 -10.24
CA ARG A 344 -13.86 0.23 -10.62
C ARG A 344 -14.32 0.17 -12.08
N HIS A 345 -15.23 1.09 -12.46
CA HIS A 345 -15.75 1.22 -13.82
C HIS A 345 -14.70 1.61 -14.87
N ASP A 346 -13.61 2.23 -14.46
CA ASP A 346 -12.53 2.75 -15.31
C ASP A 346 -11.24 1.88 -15.29
N GLU A 347 -11.23 0.75 -14.57
CA GLU A 347 -10.07 -0.16 -14.55
C GLU A 347 -10.08 -1.07 -15.80
N ASP A 348 -8.93 -1.17 -16.45
CA ASP A 348 -8.71 -2.00 -17.64
C ASP A 348 -7.90 -3.29 -17.37
N MET A 349 -7.31 -3.41 -16.19
CA MET A 349 -6.62 -4.63 -15.76
C MET A 349 -7.66 -5.67 -15.31
N ALA A 350 -7.57 -6.89 -15.81
CA ALA A 350 -8.32 -8.02 -15.30
C ALA A 350 -7.65 -8.60 -14.04
N LEU A 351 -8.41 -9.28 -13.20
CA LEU A 351 -7.85 -10.05 -12.09
C LEU A 351 -6.96 -11.19 -12.62
N GLY A 352 -5.89 -11.47 -11.91
CA GLY A 352 -4.96 -12.57 -12.22
C GLY A 352 -4.76 -13.48 -11.02
N THR A 353 -4.02 -14.56 -11.23
CA THR A 353 -3.51 -15.37 -10.12
C THR A 353 -2.42 -14.63 -9.33
N SER A 354 -2.20 -15.04 -8.10
CA SER A 354 -1.18 -14.49 -7.19
C SER A 354 -1.39 -12.99 -6.91
N MET A 355 -2.63 -12.56 -6.71
CA MET A 355 -2.97 -11.18 -6.35
C MET A 355 -3.47 -11.09 -4.92
N ASN A 356 -3.04 -10.07 -4.19
CA ASN A 356 -3.57 -9.70 -2.88
C ASN A 356 -4.61 -8.60 -3.06
N ILE A 357 -5.83 -8.87 -2.62
CA ILE A 357 -7.00 -8.02 -2.83
C ILE A 357 -7.57 -7.58 -1.48
N GLY A 358 -7.56 -6.28 -1.25
CA GLY A 358 -8.29 -5.66 -0.15
C GLY A 358 -9.75 -5.45 -0.51
N LEU A 359 -10.67 -5.86 0.36
CA LEU A 359 -12.10 -5.84 0.09
C LEU A 359 -12.87 -5.30 1.30
N HIS A 360 -13.53 -4.16 1.11
CA HIS A 360 -14.19 -3.40 2.18
C HIS A 360 -15.49 -2.73 1.70
N PRO A 361 -16.54 -3.51 1.33
CA PRO A 361 -17.84 -2.94 1.03
C PRO A 361 -18.32 -2.05 2.16
N THR A 362 -18.86 -0.90 1.84
CA THR A 362 -19.17 0.15 2.81
C THR A 362 -20.53 0.77 2.52
N PHE A 363 -21.28 1.04 3.57
CA PHE A 363 -22.48 1.86 3.51
C PHE A 363 -22.46 2.90 4.62
N GLY A 364 -22.91 4.11 4.34
CA GLY A 364 -22.99 5.17 5.33
C GLY A 364 -24.13 6.14 5.08
N ASN A 365 -24.78 6.58 6.15
CA ASN A 365 -25.79 7.63 6.14
C ASN A 365 -25.66 8.51 7.40
N ALA A 366 -26.62 9.39 7.67
CA ALA A 366 -26.57 10.28 8.82
C ALA A 366 -26.61 9.55 10.19
N ARG A 367 -27.03 8.29 10.22
CA ARG A 367 -27.23 7.51 11.46
C ARG A 367 -26.26 6.35 11.61
N LEU A 368 -25.72 5.84 10.51
CA LEU A 368 -24.99 4.60 10.45
C LEU A 368 -23.79 4.71 9.51
N PHE A 369 -22.68 4.11 9.92
CA PHE A 369 -21.58 3.73 9.04
C PHE A 369 -21.33 2.24 9.26
N VAL A 370 -21.30 1.46 8.19
CA VAL A 370 -21.07 0.03 8.27
C VAL A 370 -20.14 -0.45 7.15
N THR A 371 -19.17 -1.26 7.53
CA THR A 371 -18.21 -1.87 6.62
C THR A 371 -17.69 -3.17 7.23
N VAL A 372 -17.14 -4.05 6.41
CA VAL A 372 -16.30 -5.18 6.82
C VAL A 372 -15.07 -5.16 5.93
N CYS A 373 -13.90 -5.31 6.53
CA CYS A 373 -12.64 -5.16 5.81
C CYS A 373 -11.78 -6.40 6.02
N ASP A 374 -11.36 -7.03 4.91
CA ASP A 374 -10.49 -8.20 4.87
C ASP A 374 -9.63 -8.21 3.61
N ASN A 375 -8.51 -8.95 3.65
CA ASN A 375 -7.73 -9.26 2.45
C ASN A 375 -7.97 -10.69 1.98
N PHE A 376 -8.02 -10.83 0.68
CA PHE A 376 -8.16 -12.10 -0.02
C PHE A 376 -7.00 -12.31 -0.98
N LEU A 377 -6.37 -13.48 -0.91
CA LEU A 377 -5.37 -13.90 -1.90
C LEU A 377 -6.07 -14.69 -3.00
N ILE A 378 -5.86 -14.31 -4.24
CA ILE A 378 -6.11 -15.16 -5.39
C ILE A 378 -4.86 -16.01 -5.55
N GLY A 379 -4.91 -17.26 -5.17
CA GLY A 379 -3.75 -18.15 -5.18
C GLY A 379 -3.17 -18.42 -6.57
N PRO A 380 -1.99 -19.05 -6.65
CA PRO A 380 -1.41 -19.45 -7.94
C PRO A 380 -2.30 -20.43 -8.73
N ASP A 381 -3.12 -21.20 -8.02
CA ASP A 381 -4.11 -22.15 -8.58
C ASP A 381 -5.50 -21.51 -8.80
N GLY A 382 -5.65 -20.22 -8.58
CA GLY A 382 -6.89 -19.48 -8.70
C GLY A 382 -7.84 -19.61 -7.50
N LYS A 383 -7.49 -20.37 -6.47
CA LYS A 383 -8.31 -20.46 -5.26
C LYS A 383 -8.23 -19.19 -4.44
N ILE A 384 -9.35 -18.83 -3.82
CA ILE A 384 -9.45 -17.65 -2.97
C ILE A 384 -9.22 -18.05 -1.52
N GLU A 385 -8.29 -17.36 -0.87
CA GLU A 385 -7.97 -17.50 0.54
C GLU A 385 -8.27 -16.19 1.27
N ASN A 386 -9.09 -16.20 2.31
CA ASN A 386 -9.13 -15.08 3.26
C ASN A 386 -7.94 -15.23 4.22
N ILE A 387 -7.05 -14.26 4.26
CA ILE A 387 -5.85 -14.33 5.11
C ILE A 387 -6.12 -13.98 6.57
N HIS A 388 -7.30 -13.44 6.89
CA HIS A 388 -7.69 -13.05 8.24
C HIS A 388 -8.56 -14.10 8.92
N LYS A 389 -8.27 -14.40 10.19
CA LYS A 389 -8.98 -15.38 11.00
C LYS A 389 -10.11 -14.80 11.87
N PRO A 390 -10.06 -13.55 12.37
CA PRO A 390 -11.13 -13.00 13.20
C PRO A 390 -12.48 -13.08 12.50
N PRO A 391 -13.53 -13.64 13.14
CA PRO A 391 -14.82 -13.80 12.49
C PRO A 391 -15.43 -12.46 12.10
N ARG A 392 -16.11 -12.46 10.96
CA ARG A 392 -16.89 -11.31 10.49
C ARG A 392 -18.18 -11.19 11.27
N LYS A 393 -18.09 -10.58 12.46
CA LYS A 393 -19.24 -10.36 13.36
C LYS A 393 -19.05 -9.05 14.14
N ILE A 394 -20.12 -8.57 14.72
CA ILE A 394 -20.08 -7.51 15.72
C ILE A 394 -19.77 -8.17 17.07
N PHE A 395 -18.73 -7.68 17.76
CA PHE A 395 -18.36 -8.17 19.08
C PHE A 395 -19.06 -7.35 20.17
N GLU A 396 -19.94 -7.98 20.91
CA GLU A 396 -20.56 -7.40 22.10
C GLU A 396 -19.64 -7.63 23.31
N LEU A 397 -19.27 -6.54 24.02
CA LEU A 397 -18.30 -6.51 25.12
C LEU A 397 -18.96 -6.10 26.43
#